data_e8a1a8f704d3f699731526d28d04016e
#
_entry.id   e8a1a8f704d3f699731526d28d04016e
#
_cell.length_a   1.000
_cell.length_b   1.000
_cell.length_c   1.000
_cell.angle_alpha   90.00
_cell.angle_beta   90.00
_cell.angle_gamma   90.00
#
_symmetry.space_group_name_H-M   'P 1'
#
loop_
_entity.id
_entity.type
_entity.pdbx_description
1 polymer ?
#
loop_
_entity_poly.entity_id
_entity_poly.type
_entity_poly.pdbx_seq_one_letter_code
_entity_poly.pdbx_strand_id
1 'polypeptide(L)'
;MDARNDETTVDVAVIGAGLAGLAAAATAADAGRSVLLIDGQPGGGRAATDEVGRYRFNRGAHALYTTGPGRTVLNDLGVQVKGSPPVLRGAMVRVGHRVGLAPGNAVSLARTPMLSSREKLVLGRLLAGVRRWRPDEWADRSAAQFFDHLGLEGRPRQMVMMLTRTATYGADPEVLSADVVISQVQMALAGVEYLHGGWRSLVDGLAAAGRDRGVRPAPGVHARRVEPDGDGTRVRVELDDGTVHARRVVLAAGSPGAAERLLPDGAAGWGPQGPAARIACLDLGLWAPPSIQVLFGVDVPLYLSCHAPAAAGLAPPGAATAQLMWYLRPDEDPTPDEARGVLADHARLAGIDAGDAVESRYLHRMVAVSAQPAPEAGGLRGRPRVTDSGVEGVFLAGDWVGPTGYLADASLVSGAEAAKAAVASLDRPSRSVGEPAA
;
A
#
# COMPACT_ATOMS: atom_id res chain seq x y z
N MET A 1 22.24 -41.14 0.59
CA MET A 1 20.85 -41.64 0.50
C MET A 1 20.02 -40.47 0.05
N ASP A 2 19.71 -40.52 -1.23
CA ASP A 2 19.10 -39.43 -2.01
C ASP A 2 17.61 -39.31 -1.65
N ALA A 3 17.26 -38.14 -1.08
CA ALA A 3 15.88 -37.79 -0.83
C ALA A 3 15.68 -36.27 -1.09
N ARG A 4 16.09 -35.78 -2.28
CA ARG A 4 15.89 -34.40 -2.69
C ARG A 4 15.56 -34.22 -4.17
N ASN A 5 14.82 -35.17 -4.73
CA ASN A 5 14.26 -35.03 -6.08
C ASN A 5 12.74 -35.23 -6.04
N ASP A 6 12.06 -34.74 -5.02
CA ASP A 6 10.61 -34.68 -5.01
C ASP A 6 10.22 -33.39 -5.74
N GLU A 7 10.00 -33.51 -7.05
CA GLU A 7 9.37 -32.44 -7.85
C GLU A 7 8.02 -32.09 -7.24
N THR A 8 8.00 -31.05 -6.43
CA THR A 8 6.77 -30.63 -5.78
C THR A 8 5.79 -30.09 -6.83
N THR A 9 4.73 -30.84 -7.09
CA THR A 9 3.65 -30.39 -7.99
C THR A 9 2.49 -29.84 -7.17
N VAL A 10 1.99 -28.64 -7.55
CA VAL A 10 0.83 -27.97 -6.95
C VAL A 10 -0.10 -27.40 -8.02
N ASP A 11 -1.36 -27.16 -7.67
CA ASP A 11 -2.26 -26.45 -8.58
C ASP A 11 -1.84 -24.99 -8.74
N VAL A 12 -1.54 -24.30 -7.64
CA VAL A 12 -1.15 -22.89 -7.67
C VAL A 12 0.09 -22.65 -6.81
N ALA A 13 1.14 -22.13 -7.39
CA ALA A 13 2.25 -21.53 -6.63
C ALA A 13 2.04 -20.01 -6.54
N VAL A 14 2.18 -19.47 -5.33
CA VAL A 14 2.09 -18.03 -5.08
C VAL A 14 3.47 -17.51 -4.65
N ILE A 15 4.02 -16.54 -5.35
CA ILE A 15 5.34 -15.97 -5.10
C ILE A 15 5.17 -14.59 -4.44
N GLY A 16 5.61 -14.48 -3.18
CA GLY A 16 5.49 -13.30 -2.33
C GLY A 16 4.38 -13.43 -1.28
N ALA A 17 4.75 -13.32 0.01
CA ALA A 17 3.84 -13.38 1.16
C ALA A 17 3.51 -11.99 1.75
N GLY A 18 3.40 -10.96 0.89
CA GLY A 18 2.76 -9.69 1.21
C GLY A 18 1.22 -9.82 1.18
N LEU A 19 0.49 -8.72 1.41
CA LEU A 19 -0.99 -8.73 1.40
C LEU A 19 -1.58 -9.34 0.13
N ALA A 20 -1.01 -9.04 -1.04
CA ALA A 20 -1.49 -9.56 -2.32
C ALA A 20 -1.34 -11.09 -2.40
N GLY A 21 -0.15 -11.60 -2.08
CA GLY A 21 0.10 -13.05 -2.15
C GLY A 21 -0.64 -13.84 -1.08
N LEU A 22 -0.75 -13.29 0.13
CA LEU A 22 -1.54 -13.93 1.20
C LEU A 22 -3.03 -14.00 0.83
N ALA A 23 -3.59 -12.92 0.27
CA ALA A 23 -4.96 -12.91 -0.22
C ALA A 23 -5.15 -13.89 -1.39
N ALA A 24 -4.19 -13.94 -2.33
CA ALA A 24 -4.21 -14.89 -3.45
C ALA A 24 -4.15 -16.34 -2.96
N ALA A 25 -3.24 -16.66 -2.06
CA ALA A 25 -3.07 -18.01 -1.55
C ALA A 25 -4.33 -18.50 -0.81
N ALA A 26 -4.89 -17.65 0.07
CA ALA A 26 -6.11 -17.99 0.79
C ALA A 26 -7.30 -18.15 -0.16
N THR A 27 -7.43 -17.29 -1.19
CA THR A 27 -8.52 -17.37 -2.18
C THR A 27 -8.42 -18.63 -3.06
N ALA A 28 -7.23 -18.99 -3.52
CA ALA A 28 -7.04 -20.20 -4.32
C ALA A 28 -7.32 -21.48 -3.50
N ALA A 29 -6.88 -21.49 -2.24
CA ALA A 29 -7.13 -22.60 -1.33
C ALA A 29 -8.62 -22.73 -0.94
N ASP A 30 -9.34 -21.60 -0.78
CA ASP A 30 -10.79 -21.57 -0.56
C ASP A 30 -11.57 -22.21 -1.72
N ALA A 31 -11.03 -22.12 -2.95
CA ALA A 31 -11.55 -22.81 -4.12
C ALA A 31 -11.10 -24.30 -4.22
N GLY A 32 -10.54 -24.87 -3.16
CA GLY A 32 -10.14 -26.29 -3.08
C GLY A 32 -8.86 -26.64 -3.85
N ARG A 33 -8.01 -25.66 -4.18
CA ARG A 33 -6.75 -25.90 -4.89
C ARG A 33 -5.60 -26.14 -3.93
N SER A 34 -4.68 -27.03 -4.31
CA SER A 34 -3.42 -27.19 -3.60
C SER A 34 -2.54 -25.97 -3.84
N VAL A 35 -2.09 -25.30 -2.76
CA VAL A 35 -1.37 -24.03 -2.84
C VAL A 35 -0.05 -24.09 -2.10
N LEU A 36 1.02 -23.64 -2.77
CA LEU A 36 2.34 -23.40 -2.17
C LEU A 36 2.60 -21.87 -2.16
N LEU A 37 2.85 -21.31 -0.99
CA LEU A 37 3.17 -19.88 -0.82
C LEU A 37 4.66 -19.72 -0.53
N ILE A 38 5.38 -19.09 -1.46
CA ILE A 38 6.84 -18.95 -1.47
C ILE A 38 7.20 -17.50 -1.13
N ASP A 39 8.08 -17.28 -0.15
CA ASP A 39 8.66 -15.96 0.12
C ASP A 39 10.05 -16.10 0.72
N GLY A 40 11.02 -15.39 0.14
CA GLY A 40 12.40 -15.33 0.63
C GLY A 40 12.59 -14.48 1.89
N GLN A 41 11.56 -13.75 2.32
CA GLN A 41 11.59 -12.90 3.51
C GLN A 41 10.54 -13.37 4.52
N PRO A 42 10.67 -12.98 5.80
CA PRO A 42 9.55 -13.10 6.74
C PRO A 42 8.32 -12.40 6.17
N GLY A 43 7.19 -13.08 6.07
CA GLY A 43 5.99 -12.58 5.40
C GLY A 43 5.49 -11.21 5.87
N GLY A 44 4.60 -10.61 5.09
CA GLY A 44 3.96 -9.32 5.37
C GLY A 44 4.46 -8.17 4.48
N GLY A 45 5.70 -8.18 4.03
CA GLY A 45 6.25 -7.14 3.16
C GLY A 45 6.09 -5.74 3.75
N ARG A 46 5.44 -4.83 3.03
CA ARG A 46 5.15 -3.45 3.52
C ARG A 46 4.11 -3.40 4.63
N ALA A 47 3.28 -4.42 4.79
CA ALA A 47 2.33 -4.54 5.89
C ALA A 47 2.96 -5.17 7.16
N ALA A 48 4.26 -5.41 7.18
CA ALA A 48 4.94 -5.87 8.38
C ALA A 48 4.89 -4.80 9.48
N THR A 49 4.84 -5.27 10.73
CA THR A 49 4.99 -4.45 11.93
C THR A 49 6.19 -4.99 12.68
N ASP A 50 7.19 -4.15 12.91
CA ASP A 50 8.43 -4.53 13.56
C ASP A 50 8.35 -4.23 15.06
N GLU A 51 8.91 -5.11 15.89
CA GLU A 51 9.02 -4.91 17.33
C GLU A 51 10.38 -4.28 17.65
N VAL A 52 10.36 -3.18 18.41
CA VAL A 52 11.57 -2.50 18.91
C VAL A 52 11.36 -2.28 20.41
N GLY A 53 12.10 -3.01 21.22
CA GLY A 53 11.88 -3.04 22.66
C GLY A 53 10.44 -3.44 22.99
N ARG A 54 9.71 -2.55 23.65
CA ARG A 54 8.30 -2.77 24.03
C ARG A 54 7.29 -2.11 23.08
N TYR A 55 7.76 -1.55 21.96
CA TYR A 55 6.94 -0.83 20.99
C TYR A 55 6.84 -1.62 19.70
N ARG A 56 5.74 -1.38 18.96
CA ARG A 56 5.49 -1.95 17.64
C ARG A 56 5.31 -0.84 16.64
N PHE A 57 6.09 -0.86 15.59
CA PHE A 57 6.06 0.13 14.51
C PHE A 57 5.65 -0.51 13.19
N ASN A 58 4.59 0.00 12.59
CA ASN A 58 4.27 -0.30 11.19
C ASN A 58 5.34 0.28 10.28
N ARG A 59 5.51 -0.28 9.11
CA ARG A 59 6.41 0.30 8.10
C ARG A 59 5.77 1.53 7.44
N GLY A 60 5.83 2.67 8.12
CA GLY A 60 5.16 3.93 7.81
C GLY A 60 3.86 4.13 8.58
N ALA A 61 3.30 5.34 8.50
CA ALA A 61 2.05 5.72 9.17
C ALA A 61 0.83 5.18 8.40
N HIS A 62 0.56 3.90 8.53
CA HIS A 62 -0.50 3.21 7.82
C HIS A 62 -1.86 3.35 8.52
N ALA A 63 -2.91 3.60 7.73
CA ALA A 63 -4.30 3.51 8.15
C ALA A 63 -5.10 2.68 7.12
N LEU A 64 -6.03 1.87 7.58
CA LEU A 64 -6.90 1.08 6.71
C LEU A 64 -8.19 1.85 6.44
N TYR A 65 -8.58 1.98 5.17
CA TYR A 65 -9.86 2.59 4.80
C TYR A 65 -11.04 1.74 5.24
N THR A 66 -12.04 2.38 5.86
CA THR A 66 -13.25 1.66 6.35
C THR A 66 -14.17 1.19 5.23
N THR A 67 -14.13 1.87 4.09
CA THR A 67 -14.97 1.63 2.90
C THR A 67 -14.17 1.13 1.69
N GLY A 68 -12.88 0.81 1.87
CA GLY A 68 -12.02 0.34 0.79
C GLY A 68 -12.43 -1.04 0.28
N PRO A 69 -12.23 -1.33 -1.03
CA PRO A 69 -12.61 -2.61 -1.64
C PRO A 69 -11.81 -3.80 -1.07
N GLY A 70 -10.62 -3.57 -0.53
CA GLY A 70 -9.84 -4.61 0.16
C GLY A 70 -10.54 -5.16 1.41
N ARG A 71 -11.43 -4.36 2.04
CA ARG A 71 -12.24 -4.80 3.17
C ARG A 71 -13.19 -5.93 2.81
N THR A 72 -13.74 -5.92 1.60
CA THR A 72 -14.57 -7.01 1.09
C THR A 72 -13.76 -8.29 1.00
N VAL A 73 -12.55 -8.24 0.46
CA VAL A 73 -11.66 -9.40 0.36
C VAL A 73 -11.34 -9.97 1.75
N LEU A 74 -11.03 -9.11 2.73
CA LEU A 74 -10.77 -9.55 4.11
C LEU A 74 -12.00 -10.25 4.72
N ASN A 75 -13.18 -9.68 4.52
CA ASN A 75 -14.45 -10.24 5.02
C ASN A 75 -14.77 -11.60 4.36
N ASP A 76 -14.62 -11.71 3.04
CA ASP A 76 -14.85 -12.94 2.28
C ASP A 76 -13.93 -14.08 2.76
N LEU A 77 -12.69 -13.75 3.13
CA LEU A 77 -11.72 -14.69 3.69
C LEU A 77 -11.90 -14.94 5.19
N GLY A 78 -12.84 -14.27 5.85
CA GLY A 78 -13.10 -14.41 7.28
C GLY A 78 -12.08 -13.73 8.19
N VAL A 79 -11.26 -12.81 7.65
CA VAL A 79 -10.25 -12.07 8.41
C VAL A 79 -10.89 -10.96 9.24
N GLN A 80 -10.76 -11.08 10.56
CA GLN A 80 -11.30 -10.09 11.50
C GLN A 80 -10.39 -8.87 11.56
N VAL A 81 -10.93 -7.72 11.18
CA VAL A 81 -10.24 -6.43 11.29
C VAL A 81 -10.68 -5.74 12.58
N LYS A 82 -9.71 -5.44 13.45
CA LYS A 82 -9.92 -4.70 14.69
C LYS A 82 -9.07 -3.44 14.69
N GLY A 83 -9.70 -2.29 14.84
CA GLY A 83 -9.02 -1.00 14.81
C GLY A 83 -9.84 0.08 15.50
N SER A 84 -9.27 1.26 15.57
CA SER A 84 -9.92 2.47 16.08
C SER A 84 -9.66 3.64 15.14
N PRO A 85 -10.58 4.60 15.03
CA PRO A 85 -10.33 5.79 14.25
C PRO A 85 -9.16 6.61 14.85
N PRO A 86 -8.41 7.35 14.04
CA PRO A 86 -7.38 8.25 14.53
C PRO A 86 -7.98 9.35 15.41
N VAL A 87 -7.21 9.79 16.41
CA VAL A 87 -7.59 10.91 17.29
C VAL A 87 -7.34 12.23 16.55
N LEU A 88 -8.30 12.65 15.73
CA LEU A 88 -8.21 13.90 14.96
C LEU A 88 -8.65 15.13 15.74
N ARG A 89 -9.21 14.98 16.95
CA ARG A 89 -9.51 16.12 17.82
C ARG A 89 -8.22 16.80 18.25
N GLY A 90 -8.06 18.09 17.89
CA GLY A 90 -6.82 18.81 18.14
C GLY A 90 -5.72 18.53 17.10
N ALA A 91 -6.05 17.93 15.96
CA ALA A 91 -5.12 17.86 14.85
C ALA A 91 -4.69 19.24 14.40
N MET A 92 -3.40 19.39 14.12
CA MET A 92 -2.78 20.66 13.79
C MET A 92 -2.18 20.65 12.38
N VAL A 93 -2.02 21.81 11.81
CA VAL A 93 -1.24 22.05 10.59
C VAL A 93 -0.09 22.99 10.89
N ARG A 94 1.04 22.79 10.21
CA ARG A 94 2.15 23.76 10.20
C ARG A 94 2.27 24.46 8.86
N VAL A 95 2.65 25.73 8.93
CA VAL A 95 3.04 26.57 7.79
C VAL A 95 4.28 27.36 8.20
N GLY A 96 5.41 27.08 7.62
CA GLY A 96 6.70 27.52 8.14
C GLY A 96 6.88 27.01 9.57
N HIS A 97 7.08 27.93 10.53
CA HIS A 97 7.18 27.61 11.96
C HIS A 97 5.85 27.81 12.73
N ARG A 98 4.80 28.31 12.06
CA ARG A 98 3.50 28.54 12.70
C ARG A 98 2.69 27.23 12.73
N VAL A 99 2.14 26.93 13.90
CA VAL A 99 1.24 25.78 14.12
C VAL A 99 -0.15 26.31 14.47
N GLY A 100 -1.17 25.71 13.87
CA GLY A 100 -2.55 26.10 14.13
C GLY A 100 -3.52 24.95 13.85
N LEU A 101 -4.79 25.13 14.23
CA LEU A 101 -5.81 24.10 14.11
C LEU A 101 -6.02 23.66 12.66
N ALA A 102 -6.01 22.34 12.43
CA ALA A 102 -6.30 21.76 11.11
C ALA A 102 -7.78 21.96 10.73
N PRO A 103 -8.09 22.34 9.48
CA PRO A 103 -9.48 22.56 9.02
C PRO A 103 -10.18 21.24 8.65
N GLY A 104 -10.28 20.28 9.60
CA GLY A 104 -10.84 18.94 9.39
C GLY A 104 -12.38 18.86 9.35
N ASN A 105 -13.08 19.93 9.76
CA ASN A 105 -14.55 20.04 9.71
C ASN A 105 -14.97 21.50 9.66
N ALA A 106 -16.27 21.77 9.51
CA ALA A 106 -16.80 23.14 9.38
C ALA A 106 -16.42 24.05 10.56
N VAL A 107 -16.43 23.54 11.80
CA VAL A 107 -16.09 24.32 12.99
C VAL A 107 -14.59 24.64 13.01
N SER A 108 -13.74 23.66 12.81
CA SER A 108 -12.29 23.88 12.77
C SER A 108 -11.86 24.73 11.55
N LEU A 109 -12.53 24.58 10.41
CA LEU A 109 -12.34 25.47 9.25
C LEU A 109 -12.68 26.93 9.57
N ALA A 110 -13.79 27.17 10.27
CA ALA A 110 -14.16 28.52 10.69
C ALA A 110 -13.16 29.12 11.68
N ARG A 111 -12.64 28.31 12.61
CA ARG A 111 -11.76 28.75 13.72
C ARG A 111 -10.28 28.78 13.39
N THR A 112 -9.82 28.08 12.35
CA THR A 112 -8.37 28.04 12.06
C THR A 112 -7.82 29.42 11.76
N PRO A 113 -6.69 29.83 12.39
CA PRO A 113 -6.00 31.06 12.06
C PRO A 113 -5.08 30.94 10.83
N MET A 114 -5.00 29.73 10.25
CA MET A 114 -4.06 29.40 9.16
C MET A 114 -4.58 29.82 7.78
N LEU A 115 -5.82 30.26 7.69
CA LEU A 115 -6.52 30.61 6.45
C LEU A 115 -7.24 31.95 6.61
N SER A 116 -7.19 32.77 5.57
CA SER A 116 -8.05 33.94 5.43
C SER A 116 -9.51 33.56 5.19
N SER A 117 -10.44 34.51 5.35
CA SER A 117 -11.87 34.25 5.11
C SER A 117 -12.16 33.81 3.68
N ARG A 118 -11.45 34.35 2.67
CA ARG A 118 -11.58 33.96 1.26
C ARG A 118 -11.11 32.49 1.06
N GLU A 119 -9.97 32.11 1.62
CA GLU A 119 -9.42 30.76 1.53
C GLU A 119 -10.31 29.73 2.24
N LYS A 120 -10.92 30.09 3.39
CA LYS A 120 -11.92 29.26 4.07
C LYS A 120 -13.14 29.00 3.20
N LEU A 121 -13.61 30.00 2.45
CA LEU A 121 -14.74 29.85 1.53
C LEU A 121 -14.37 28.91 0.37
N VAL A 122 -13.18 29.04 -0.20
CA VAL A 122 -12.69 28.16 -1.28
C VAL A 122 -12.65 26.71 -0.79
N LEU A 123 -12.00 26.45 0.35
CA LEU A 123 -11.91 25.09 0.90
C LEU A 123 -13.26 24.53 1.33
N GLY A 124 -14.13 25.36 1.89
CA GLY A 124 -15.51 24.95 2.25
C GLY A 124 -16.32 24.48 1.05
N ARG A 125 -16.26 25.21 -0.07
CA ARG A 125 -16.93 24.83 -1.33
C ARG A 125 -16.35 23.53 -1.90
N LEU A 126 -15.02 23.40 -1.87
CA LEU A 126 -14.32 22.21 -2.32
C LEU A 126 -14.73 20.97 -1.52
N LEU A 127 -14.70 21.04 -0.18
CA LEU A 127 -15.11 19.94 0.69
C LEU A 127 -16.59 19.56 0.51
N ALA A 128 -17.47 20.52 0.26
CA ALA A 128 -18.88 20.26 -0.04
C ALA A 128 -19.08 19.57 -1.40
N GLY A 129 -18.15 19.77 -2.35
CA GLY A 129 -18.20 19.20 -3.70
C GLY A 129 -17.52 17.83 -3.84
N VAL A 130 -16.58 17.49 -2.97
CA VAL A 130 -15.67 16.35 -3.16
C VAL A 130 -16.37 15.01 -3.42
N ARG A 131 -17.52 14.75 -2.77
CA ARG A 131 -18.31 13.51 -2.97
C ARG A 131 -18.98 13.41 -4.34
N ARG A 132 -19.04 14.51 -5.11
CA ARG A 132 -19.65 14.56 -6.45
C ARG A 132 -18.62 14.38 -7.54
N TRP A 133 -17.34 14.46 -7.23
CA TRP A 133 -16.30 14.26 -8.23
C TRP A 133 -16.31 12.81 -8.70
N ARG A 134 -16.11 12.62 -9.98
CA ARG A 134 -16.08 11.32 -10.63
C ARG A 134 -14.64 11.00 -11.02
N PRO A 135 -13.97 10.09 -10.30
CA PRO A 135 -12.56 9.79 -10.56
C PRO A 135 -12.29 9.43 -12.02
N ASP A 136 -13.15 8.62 -12.61
CA ASP A 136 -13.01 8.11 -13.98
C ASP A 136 -12.88 9.20 -15.05
N GLU A 137 -13.43 10.39 -14.81
CA GLU A 137 -13.38 11.53 -15.75
C GLU A 137 -12.02 12.22 -15.75
N TRP A 138 -11.12 11.83 -14.83
CA TRP A 138 -9.83 12.47 -14.57
C TRP A 138 -8.64 11.52 -14.66
N ALA A 139 -8.83 10.32 -15.18
CA ALA A 139 -7.81 9.28 -15.20
C ALA A 139 -6.60 9.62 -16.10
N ASP A 140 -6.81 10.41 -17.16
CA ASP A 140 -5.82 10.87 -18.13
C ASP A 140 -5.19 12.23 -17.79
N ARG A 141 -5.49 12.78 -16.61
CA ARG A 141 -4.98 14.08 -16.15
C ARG A 141 -4.22 13.95 -14.85
N SER A 142 -3.20 14.81 -14.69
CA SER A 142 -2.44 14.87 -13.44
C SER A 142 -3.24 15.54 -12.31
N ALA A 143 -2.84 15.25 -11.08
CA ALA A 143 -3.40 15.93 -9.91
C ALA A 143 -3.20 17.46 -10.01
N ALA A 144 -2.08 17.92 -10.59
CA ALA A 144 -1.81 19.34 -10.80
C ALA A 144 -2.84 19.96 -11.75
N GLN A 145 -3.11 19.33 -12.88
CA GLN A 145 -4.15 19.77 -13.84
C GLN A 145 -5.55 19.80 -13.21
N PHE A 146 -5.85 18.82 -12.34
CA PHE A 146 -7.10 18.83 -11.60
C PHE A 146 -7.19 20.01 -10.61
N PHE A 147 -6.09 20.34 -9.92
CA PHE A 147 -6.05 21.48 -9.01
C PHE A 147 -6.20 22.81 -9.79
N ASP A 148 -5.62 22.92 -10.97
CA ASP A 148 -5.77 24.07 -11.86
C ASP A 148 -7.23 24.23 -12.34
N HIS A 149 -7.87 23.13 -12.74
CA HIS A 149 -9.29 23.12 -13.09
C HIS A 149 -10.21 23.61 -11.95
N LEU A 150 -9.85 23.27 -10.70
CA LEU A 150 -10.57 23.73 -9.52
C LEU A 150 -10.24 25.19 -9.13
N GLY A 151 -9.34 25.86 -9.88
CA GLY A 151 -8.89 27.22 -9.58
C GLY A 151 -8.14 27.33 -8.25
N LEU A 152 -7.43 26.27 -7.84
CA LEU A 152 -6.71 26.23 -6.58
C LEU A 152 -5.35 26.90 -6.69
N GLU A 153 -5.16 27.96 -5.92
CA GLU A 153 -3.90 28.70 -5.81
C GLU A 153 -3.50 28.87 -4.34
N GLY A 154 -2.23 29.24 -4.10
CA GLY A 154 -1.72 29.58 -2.79
C GLY A 154 -2.01 28.54 -1.70
N ARG A 155 -2.54 29.00 -0.56
CA ARG A 155 -2.79 28.17 0.61
C ARG A 155 -3.84 27.07 0.39
N PRO A 156 -4.98 27.31 -0.27
CA PRO A 156 -5.94 26.27 -0.63
C PRO A 156 -5.31 25.12 -1.42
N ARG A 157 -4.48 25.42 -2.43
CA ARG A 157 -3.74 24.40 -3.20
C ARG A 157 -2.81 23.58 -2.32
N GLN A 158 -2.06 24.23 -1.43
CA GLN A 158 -1.17 23.57 -0.48
C GLN A 158 -1.93 22.66 0.50
N MET A 159 -3.11 23.07 0.98
CA MET A 159 -3.97 22.26 1.86
C MET A 159 -4.49 21.02 1.13
N VAL A 160 -4.90 21.15 -0.13
CA VAL A 160 -5.33 19.99 -0.93
C VAL A 160 -4.15 19.06 -1.22
N MET A 161 -2.97 19.62 -1.53
CA MET A 161 -1.77 18.82 -1.72
C MET A 161 -1.34 18.07 -0.44
N MET A 162 -1.50 18.69 0.72
CA MET A 162 -1.29 18.04 2.02
C MET A 162 -2.20 16.81 2.18
N LEU A 163 -3.49 16.94 1.88
CA LEU A 163 -4.45 15.81 1.91
C LEU A 163 -4.08 14.75 0.86
N THR A 164 -3.70 15.16 -0.34
CA THR A 164 -3.22 14.27 -1.41
C THR A 164 -2.04 13.43 -0.92
N ARG A 165 -1.00 14.04 -0.39
CA ARG A 165 0.17 13.32 0.15
C ARG A 165 -0.22 12.31 1.22
N THR A 166 -1.07 12.73 2.15
CA THR A 166 -1.51 11.85 3.26
C THR A 166 -2.31 10.66 2.77
N ALA A 167 -3.15 10.85 1.73
CA ALA A 167 -4.01 9.80 1.22
C ALA A 167 -3.33 8.89 0.18
N THR A 168 -2.27 9.37 -0.50
CA THR A 168 -1.68 8.66 -1.65
C THR A 168 -0.19 8.37 -1.52
N TYR A 169 0.50 8.98 -0.56
CA TYR A 169 1.97 9.06 -0.46
C TYR A 169 2.64 9.79 -1.64
N GLY A 170 1.89 10.26 -2.63
CA GLY A 170 2.42 11.00 -3.78
C GLY A 170 2.84 12.41 -3.39
N ALA A 171 4.12 12.75 -3.57
CA ALA A 171 4.67 14.07 -3.27
C ALA A 171 4.63 15.03 -4.47
N ASP A 172 4.55 14.50 -5.68
CA ASP A 172 4.54 15.26 -6.92
C ASP A 172 3.17 15.17 -7.61
N PRO A 173 2.40 16.28 -7.68
CA PRO A 173 1.09 16.29 -8.32
C PRO A 173 1.15 16.21 -9.86
N GLU A 174 2.31 16.40 -10.48
CA GLU A 174 2.45 16.30 -11.94
C GLU A 174 2.48 14.84 -12.42
N VAL A 175 3.03 13.93 -11.60
CA VAL A 175 3.20 12.52 -11.97
C VAL A 175 2.06 11.62 -11.50
N LEU A 176 1.25 12.09 -10.55
CA LEU A 176 0.15 11.31 -9.99
C LEU A 176 -1.15 11.60 -10.74
N SER A 177 -1.83 10.56 -11.21
CA SER A 177 -3.14 10.71 -11.85
C SER A 177 -4.20 11.25 -10.88
N ALA A 178 -5.08 12.12 -11.39
CA ALA A 178 -6.09 12.78 -10.58
C ALA A 178 -7.20 11.83 -10.11
N ASP A 179 -7.49 10.75 -10.82
CA ASP A 179 -8.47 9.73 -10.40
C ASP A 179 -8.07 9.07 -9.09
N VAL A 180 -6.75 8.82 -8.89
CA VAL A 180 -6.20 8.33 -7.62
C VAL A 180 -6.45 9.34 -6.51
N VAL A 181 -6.13 10.62 -6.74
CA VAL A 181 -6.32 11.66 -5.72
C VAL A 181 -7.78 11.77 -5.31
N ILE A 182 -8.69 11.84 -6.28
CA ILE A 182 -10.12 11.97 -6.02
C ILE A 182 -10.63 10.77 -5.22
N SER A 183 -10.34 9.54 -5.68
CA SER A 183 -10.82 8.33 -5.03
C SER A 183 -10.25 8.17 -3.61
N GLN A 184 -8.95 8.43 -3.42
CA GLN A 184 -8.31 8.30 -2.12
C GLN A 184 -8.78 9.37 -1.13
N VAL A 185 -8.96 10.62 -1.56
CA VAL A 185 -9.51 11.68 -0.71
C VAL A 185 -10.96 11.38 -0.32
N GLN A 186 -11.77 10.87 -1.24
CA GLN A 186 -13.15 10.45 -0.93
C GLN A 186 -13.17 9.33 0.12
N MET A 187 -12.31 8.31 0.00
CA MET A 187 -12.19 7.23 0.97
C MET A 187 -11.65 7.71 2.31
N ALA A 188 -10.65 8.59 2.33
CA ALA A 188 -10.13 9.17 3.57
C ALA A 188 -11.20 9.96 4.35
N LEU A 189 -12.05 10.69 3.65
CA LEU A 189 -13.18 11.41 4.24
C LEU A 189 -14.32 10.49 4.70
N ALA A 190 -14.42 9.26 4.16
CA ALA A 190 -15.37 8.25 4.64
C ALA A 190 -14.88 7.59 5.94
N GLY A 191 -13.58 7.60 6.20
CA GLY A 191 -13.00 7.14 7.45
C GLY A 191 -11.84 6.16 7.27
N VAL A 192 -10.97 6.16 8.28
CA VAL A 192 -9.82 5.24 8.37
C VAL A 192 -9.72 4.67 9.78
N GLU A 193 -9.03 3.56 9.91
CA GLU A 193 -8.76 2.89 11.18
C GLU A 193 -7.27 2.62 11.35
N TYR A 194 -6.76 2.86 12.57
CA TYR A 194 -5.48 2.36 13.05
C TYR A 194 -5.68 0.98 13.66
N LEU A 195 -4.97 -0.02 13.16
CA LEU A 195 -5.19 -1.41 13.51
C LEU A 195 -4.57 -1.78 14.87
N HIS A 196 -5.34 -2.48 15.70
CA HIS A 196 -4.85 -3.02 16.96
C HIS A 196 -3.77 -4.09 16.70
N GLY A 197 -2.65 -3.99 17.40
CA GLY A 197 -1.47 -4.83 17.16
C GLY A 197 -0.68 -4.49 15.89
N GLY A 198 -1.10 -3.45 15.15
CA GLY A 198 -0.49 -3.01 13.89
C GLY A 198 -0.99 -3.78 12.66
N TRP A 199 -0.40 -3.47 11.52
CA TRP A 199 -0.75 -4.11 10.23
C TRP A 199 -0.39 -5.59 10.19
N ARG A 200 0.49 -6.05 11.09
CA ARG A 200 0.78 -7.47 11.32
C ARG A 200 -0.50 -8.27 11.58
N SER A 201 -1.50 -7.67 12.21
CA SER A 201 -2.79 -8.33 12.45
C SER A 201 -3.51 -8.77 11.17
N LEU A 202 -3.39 -8.01 10.08
CA LEU A 202 -3.91 -8.41 8.76
C LEU A 202 -3.08 -9.54 8.15
N VAL A 203 -1.77 -9.45 8.25
CA VAL A 203 -0.83 -10.47 7.76
C VAL A 203 -1.10 -11.80 8.45
N ASP A 204 -1.17 -11.77 9.78
CA ASP A 204 -1.42 -12.97 10.59
C ASP A 204 -2.83 -13.55 10.34
N GLY A 205 -3.83 -12.68 10.18
CA GLY A 205 -5.21 -13.08 9.83
C GLY A 205 -5.30 -13.77 8.47
N LEU A 206 -4.70 -13.19 7.44
CA LEU A 206 -4.66 -13.78 6.10
C LEU A 206 -3.85 -15.08 6.07
N ALA A 207 -2.70 -15.12 6.76
CA ALA A 207 -1.89 -16.32 6.88
C ALA A 207 -2.63 -17.45 7.62
N ALA A 208 -3.40 -17.12 8.69
CA ALA A 208 -4.25 -18.08 9.37
C ALA A 208 -5.36 -18.60 8.45
N ALA A 209 -6.08 -17.68 7.76
CA ALA A 209 -7.11 -18.07 6.80
C ALA A 209 -6.57 -19.00 5.70
N GLY A 210 -5.36 -18.77 5.22
CA GLY A 210 -4.68 -19.65 4.28
C GLY A 210 -4.34 -21.01 4.87
N ARG A 211 -3.73 -21.04 6.07
CA ARG A 211 -3.39 -22.31 6.75
C ARG A 211 -4.60 -23.19 7.03
N ASP A 212 -5.69 -22.58 7.49
CA ASP A 212 -6.94 -23.29 7.79
C ASP A 212 -7.54 -23.95 6.53
N ARG A 213 -7.18 -23.44 5.35
CA ARG A 213 -7.57 -23.95 4.02
C ARG A 213 -6.50 -24.81 3.36
N GLY A 214 -5.41 -25.14 4.06
CA GLY A 214 -4.38 -26.06 3.57
C GLY A 214 -3.27 -25.39 2.74
N VAL A 215 -3.12 -24.07 2.75
CA VAL A 215 -1.95 -23.40 2.14
C VAL A 215 -0.67 -23.87 2.82
N ARG A 216 0.29 -24.33 2.01
CA ARG A 216 1.62 -24.73 2.48
C ARG A 216 2.59 -23.53 2.33
N PRO A 217 3.13 -22.96 3.42
CA PRO A 217 4.13 -21.90 3.33
C PRO A 217 5.53 -22.50 3.12
N ALA A 218 6.33 -21.81 2.29
CA ALA A 218 7.77 -22.06 2.10
C ALA A 218 8.54 -20.74 2.39
N PRO A 219 8.71 -20.38 3.66
CA PRO A 219 9.42 -19.16 4.05
C PRO A 219 10.93 -19.34 3.90
N GLY A 220 11.64 -18.23 3.60
CA GLY A 220 13.09 -18.20 3.43
C GLY A 220 13.57 -18.79 2.10
N VAL A 221 12.66 -19.07 1.17
CA VAL A 221 12.97 -19.59 -0.16
C VAL A 221 12.70 -18.51 -1.20
N HIS A 222 13.73 -18.16 -2.00
CA HIS A 222 13.59 -17.17 -3.05
C HIS A 222 13.27 -17.84 -4.39
N ALA A 223 12.25 -17.35 -5.08
CA ALA A 223 12.06 -17.64 -6.49
C ALA A 223 13.07 -16.85 -7.32
N ARG A 224 13.69 -17.51 -8.30
CA ARG A 224 14.71 -16.94 -9.20
C ARG A 224 14.19 -16.73 -10.61
N ARG A 225 13.33 -17.64 -11.08
CA ARG A 225 12.76 -17.60 -12.42
C ARG A 225 11.40 -18.28 -12.46
N VAL A 226 10.54 -17.78 -13.33
CA VAL A 226 9.20 -18.31 -13.59
C VAL A 226 9.05 -18.42 -15.10
N GLU A 227 8.89 -19.63 -15.62
CA GLU A 227 8.78 -19.86 -17.06
C GLU A 227 7.85 -21.05 -17.36
N PRO A 228 7.23 -21.13 -18.55
CA PRO A 228 6.44 -22.28 -18.94
C PRO A 228 7.31 -23.54 -18.95
N ASP A 229 6.72 -24.68 -18.57
CA ASP A 229 7.34 -25.97 -18.84
C ASP A 229 7.34 -26.26 -20.34
N GLY A 230 8.24 -27.17 -20.77
CA GLY A 230 8.46 -27.47 -22.17
C GLY A 230 7.21 -27.94 -22.94
N ASP A 231 6.20 -28.46 -22.25
CA ASP A 231 4.89 -28.88 -22.83
C ASP A 231 3.80 -27.79 -22.73
N GLY A 232 4.10 -26.65 -22.07
CA GLY A 232 3.16 -25.54 -21.90
C GLY A 232 1.99 -25.81 -20.95
N THR A 233 1.94 -26.98 -20.31
CA THR A 233 0.81 -27.35 -19.42
C THR A 233 1.00 -26.82 -18.00
N ARG A 234 2.25 -26.59 -17.61
CA ARG A 234 2.67 -26.15 -16.28
C ARG A 234 3.60 -24.95 -16.37
N VAL A 235 3.86 -24.38 -15.22
CA VAL A 235 4.83 -23.30 -15.01
C VAL A 235 5.91 -23.82 -14.08
N ARG A 236 7.15 -23.71 -14.48
CA ARG A 236 8.33 -24.03 -13.70
C ARG A 236 8.76 -22.80 -12.89
N VAL A 237 8.92 -22.97 -11.60
CA VAL A 237 9.44 -21.97 -10.68
C VAL A 237 10.78 -22.45 -10.17
N GLU A 238 11.85 -21.79 -10.59
CA GLU A 238 13.20 -22.04 -10.05
C GLU A 238 13.34 -21.34 -8.70
N LEU A 239 13.82 -22.09 -7.72
CA LEU A 239 14.07 -21.64 -6.37
C LEU A 239 15.57 -21.70 -6.04
N ASP A 240 15.98 -21.09 -4.92
CA ASP A 240 17.37 -21.21 -4.42
C ASP A 240 17.78 -22.66 -4.13
N ASP A 241 16.83 -23.48 -3.74
CA ASP A 241 17.04 -24.83 -3.23
C ASP A 241 16.34 -25.93 -4.05
N GLY A 242 15.82 -25.61 -5.24
CA GLY A 242 15.17 -26.61 -6.08
C GLY A 242 14.23 -26.01 -7.12
N THR A 243 13.26 -26.82 -7.55
CA THR A 243 12.27 -26.43 -8.54
C THR A 243 10.88 -26.87 -8.11
N VAL A 244 9.90 -26.02 -8.38
CA VAL A 244 8.47 -26.32 -8.19
C VAL A 244 7.78 -26.30 -9.55
N HIS A 245 6.98 -27.31 -9.83
CA HIS A 245 6.09 -27.37 -10.98
C HIS A 245 4.67 -27.06 -10.54
N ALA A 246 4.13 -25.93 -11.00
CA ALA A 246 2.77 -25.51 -10.69
C ALA A 246 1.91 -25.50 -11.96
N ARG A 247 0.64 -25.86 -11.83
CA ARG A 247 -0.28 -25.70 -12.98
C ARG A 247 -0.50 -24.22 -13.29
N ARG A 248 -0.47 -23.36 -12.26
CA ARG A 248 -0.58 -21.89 -12.39
C ARG A 248 0.29 -21.21 -11.35
N VAL A 249 0.72 -20.00 -11.66
CA VAL A 249 1.50 -19.16 -10.75
C VAL A 249 0.81 -17.82 -10.54
N VAL A 250 0.71 -17.38 -9.28
CA VAL A 250 0.39 -15.99 -8.93
C VAL A 250 1.67 -15.29 -8.50
N LEU A 251 2.09 -14.32 -9.29
CA LEU A 251 3.30 -13.55 -9.06
C LEU A 251 2.94 -12.25 -8.30
N ALA A 252 3.06 -12.32 -6.97
CA ALA A 252 2.83 -11.20 -6.06
C ALA A 252 4.14 -10.50 -5.69
N ALA A 253 4.98 -10.25 -6.69
CA ALA A 253 6.24 -9.53 -6.53
C ALA A 253 6.00 -8.07 -6.12
N GLY A 254 6.82 -7.55 -5.23
CA GLY A 254 6.61 -6.26 -4.57
C GLY A 254 6.68 -5.02 -5.48
N SER A 255 7.04 -5.15 -6.76
CA SER A 255 7.07 -4.06 -7.75
C SER A 255 7.07 -4.61 -9.18
N PRO A 256 6.74 -3.78 -10.21
CA PRO A 256 6.85 -4.15 -11.62
C PRO A 256 8.22 -4.72 -11.97
N GLY A 257 9.29 -4.01 -11.64
CA GLY A 257 10.65 -4.47 -11.95
C GLY A 257 11.09 -5.74 -11.17
N ALA A 258 10.46 -6.05 -10.02
CA ALA A 258 10.68 -7.32 -9.35
C ALA A 258 9.98 -8.47 -10.08
N ALA A 259 8.79 -8.22 -10.62
CA ALA A 259 8.08 -9.18 -11.46
C ALA A 259 8.83 -9.46 -12.77
N GLU A 260 9.30 -8.41 -13.46
CA GLU A 260 10.07 -8.53 -14.69
C GLU A 260 11.32 -9.42 -14.55
N ARG A 261 12.04 -9.27 -13.43
CA ARG A 261 13.25 -10.09 -13.19
C ARG A 261 12.98 -11.58 -13.01
N LEU A 262 11.74 -11.95 -12.65
CA LEU A 262 11.34 -13.36 -12.47
C LEU A 262 10.80 -13.97 -13.76
N LEU A 263 10.35 -13.16 -14.70
CA LEU A 263 9.78 -13.62 -15.97
C LEU A 263 10.87 -13.76 -17.05
N PRO A 264 10.62 -14.51 -18.13
CA PRO A 264 11.49 -14.57 -19.29
C PRO A 264 11.71 -13.18 -19.89
N ASP A 265 12.88 -12.95 -20.48
CA ASP A 265 13.23 -11.68 -21.13
C ASP A 265 12.19 -11.27 -22.18
N GLY A 266 11.70 -10.02 -22.07
CA GLY A 266 10.69 -9.47 -22.97
C GLY A 266 9.29 -10.01 -22.78
N ALA A 267 9.02 -10.85 -21.79
CA ALA A 267 7.70 -11.37 -21.54
C ALA A 267 6.75 -10.36 -20.89
N ALA A 268 7.29 -9.38 -20.14
CA ALA A 268 6.47 -8.38 -19.45
C ALA A 268 5.57 -7.62 -20.44
N GLY A 269 4.27 -7.88 -20.38
CA GLY A 269 3.27 -7.35 -21.29
C GLY A 269 2.71 -5.98 -20.91
N TRP A 270 3.27 -5.33 -19.88
CA TRP A 270 2.82 -4.01 -19.41
C TRP A 270 3.74 -2.89 -19.84
N GLY A 271 3.14 -1.75 -20.16
CA GLY A 271 3.86 -0.52 -20.51
C GLY A 271 4.55 0.15 -19.31
N PRO A 272 5.17 1.32 -19.54
CA PRO A 272 5.83 2.09 -18.50
C PRO A 272 4.90 2.37 -17.32
N GLN A 273 5.41 2.16 -16.12
CA GLN A 273 4.70 2.47 -14.89
C GLN A 273 5.25 3.77 -14.30
N GLY A 274 4.41 4.52 -13.61
CA GLY A 274 4.83 5.73 -12.92
C GLY A 274 5.86 5.44 -11.81
N PRO A 275 6.56 6.48 -11.33
CA PRO A 275 7.60 6.32 -10.32
C PRO A 275 7.03 5.77 -9.00
N ALA A 276 7.87 5.07 -8.25
CA ALA A 276 7.51 4.66 -6.89
C ALA A 276 7.35 5.87 -5.98
N ALA A 277 6.33 5.85 -5.10
CA ALA A 277 6.27 6.82 -4.01
C ALA A 277 7.19 6.36 -2.87
N ARG A 278 8.10 7.25 -2.45
CA ARG A 278 9.05 6.98 -1.38
C ARG A 278 8.85 7.94 -0.21
N ILE A 279 9.14 7.44 0.99
CA ILE A 279 9.11 8.22 2.22
C ILE A 279 10.38 7.97 3.04
N ALA A 280 10.87 9.00 3.73
CA ALA A 280 11.71 8.81 4.89
C ALA A 280 10.79 8.76 6.13
N CYS A 281 11.01 7.80 7.02
CA CYS A 281 10.15 7.62 8.19
C CYS A 281 10.99 7.51 9.47
N LEU A 282 10.61 8.30 10.49
CA LEU A 282 11.16 8.21 11.83
C LEU A 282 10.04 7.82 12.80
N ASP A 283 10.17 6.66 13.39
CA ASP A 283 9.23 6.14 14.38
C ASP A 283 9.82 6.33 15.78
N LEU A 284 9.02 6.83 16.71
CA LEU A 284 9.40 7.11 18.08
C LEU A 284 8.44 6.42 19.06
N GLY A 285 9.00 5.69 20.02
CA GLY A 285 8.30 5.19 21.19
C GLY A 285 8.41 6.23 22.31
N LEU A 286 7.29 6.68 22.86
CA LEU A 286 7.21 7.75 23.84
C LEU A 286 6.63 7.23 25.16
N TRP A 287 7.07 7.80 26.28
CA TRP A 287 6.54 7.47 27.61
C TRP A 287 5.06 7.85 27.78
N ALA A 288 4.61 8.91 27.08
CA ALA A 288 3.24 9.39 27.13
C ALA A 288 2.85 10.04 25.78
N PRO A 289 1.55 10.15 25.47
CA PRO A 289 1.09 10.87 24.27
C PRO A 289 1.49 12.35 24.33
N PRO A 290 2.01 12.91 23.24
CA PRO A 290 2.30 14.34 23.15
C PRO A 290 1.01 15.17 23.07
N SER A 291 1.11 16.47 23.32
CA SER A 291 -0.02 17.41 23.24
C SER A 291 -0.60 17.50 21.82
N ILE A 292 0.25 17.39 20.80
CA ILE A 292 -0.14 17.35 19.39
C ILE A 292 0.12 15.93 18.88
N GLN A 293 -0.96 15.18 18.65
CA GLN A 293 -0.89 13.79 18.18
C GLN A 293 -0.95 13.65 16.66
N VAL A 294 -1.38 14.70 15.96
CA VAL A 294 -1.39 14.77 14.50
C VAL A 294 -0.96 16.15 14.04
N LEU A 295 0.09 16.21 13.24
CA LEU A 295 0.63 17.45 12.68
C LEU A 295 0.92 17.27 11.18
N PHE A 296 0.19 18.04 10.37
CA PHE A 296 0.38 18.05 8.92
C PHE A 296 1.27 19.22 8.48
N GLY A 297 2.23 18.95 7.61
CA GLY A 297 2.95 19.99 6.87
C GLY A 297 2.13 20.47 5.67
N VAL A 298 1.75 21.75 5.63
CA VAL A 298 0.98 22.32 4.51
C VAL A 298 1.90 22.73 3.37
N ASP A 299 2.90 23.54 3.66
CA ASP A 299 3.91 24.07 2.73
C ASP A 299 5.16 23.16 2.62
N VAL A 300 5.24 22.13 3.43
CA VAL A 300 6.30 21.11 3.42
C VAL A 300 5.71 19.71 3.39
N PRO A 301 6.38 18.74 2.76
CA PRO A 301 5.86 17.38 2.61
C PRO A 301 6.11 16.51 3.86
N LEU A 302 5.69 17.02 5.03
CA LEU A 302 5.91 16.36 6.32
C LEU A 302 4.59 16.01 7.00
N TYR A 303 4.60 14.91 7.74
CA TYR A 303 3.46 14.43 8.52
C TYR A 303 3.92 13.76 9.81
N LEU A 304 3.16 13.96 10.87
CA LEU A 304 3.28 13.26 12.14
C LEU A 304 1.91 12.73 12.55
N SER A 305 1.87 11.48 12.99
CA SER A 305 0.70 10.91 13.66
C SER A 305 1.10 9.96 14.79
N CYS A 306 0.30 9.98 15.87
CA CYS A 306 0.41 9.02 16.94
C CYS A 306 -0.64 7.91 16.73
N HIS A 307 -0.19 6.66 16.53
CA HIS A 307 -1.09 5.52 16.37
C HIS A 307 -1.51 4.94 17.72
N ALA A 308 -0.61 4.83 18.69
CA ALA A 308 -0.97 4.58 20.07
C ALA A 308 -1.12 5.95 20.80
N PRO A 309 -2.16 6.12 21.64
CA PRO A 309 -2.98 5.07 22.25
C PRO A 309 -4.22 4.65 21.45
N ALA A 310 -4.54 5.26 20.29
CA ALA A 310 -5.73 4.91 19.52
C ALA A 310 -5.76 3.43 19.12
N ALA A 311 -4.64 2.91 18.60
CA ALA A 311 -4.48 1.49 18.32
C ALA A 311 -3.84 0.76 19.51
N ALA A 312 -4.58 -0.15 20.11
CA ALA A 312 -4.08 -0.98 21.21
C ALA A 312 -2.96 -1.91 20.73
N GLY A 313 -2.01 -2.22 21.64
CA GLY A 313 -0.94 -3.18 21.40
C GLY A 313 0.24 -2.67 20.57
N LEU A 314 0.32 -1.37 20.28
CA LEU A 314 1.48 -0.74 19.63
C LEU A 314 2.48 -0.16 20.64
N ALA A 315 2.03 0.16 21.84
CA ALA A 315 2.86 0.68 22.93
C ALA A 315 2.41 0.10 24.28
N PRO A 316 3.24 0.17 25.33
CA PRO A 316 2.82 -0.13 26.69
C PRO A 316 1.66 0.75 27.15
N PRO A 317 0.87 0.32 28.16
CA PRO A 317 -0.18 1.15 28.74
C PRO A 317 0.33 2.53 29.17
N GLY A 318 -0.35 3.59 28.76
CA GLY A 318 0.02 4.99 29.02
C GLY A 318 1.08 5.58 28.10
N ALA A 319 1.76 4.76 27.33
CA ALA A 319 2.75 5.18 26.35
C ALA A 319 2.13 5.51 24.98
N ALA A 320 2.93 6.04 24.06
CA ALA A 320 2.50 6.35 22.71
C ALA A 320 3.54 5.96 21.65
N THR A 321 3.09 5.85 20.39
CA THR A 321 3.98 5.81 19.24
C THR A 321 3.74 7.03 18.38
N ALA A 322 4.82 7.67 17.91
CA ALA A 322 4.74 8.74 16.92
C ALA A 322 5.44 8.30 15.63
N GLN A 323 4.73 8.37 14.52
CA GLN A 323 5.23 8.10 13.18
C GLN A 323 5.40 9.43 12.46
N LEU A 324 6.63 9.76 12.08
CA LEU A 324 6.95 10.94 11.29
C LEU A 324 7.31 10.50 9.87
N MET A 325 6.78 11.21 8.88
CA MET A 325 7.05 10.93 7.48
C MET A 325 7.45 12.20 6.73
N TRP A 326 8.43 12.04 5.86
CA TRP A 326 8.75 12.97 4.78
C TRP A 326 8.41 12.29 3.46
N TYR A 327 7.41 12.83 2.74
CA TYR A 327 7.03 12.38 1.42
C TYR A 327 8.04 12.91 0.40
N LEU A 328 8.83 12.02 -0.21
CA LEU A 328 9.90 12.38 -1.12
C LEU A 328 9.38 12.50 -2.55
N ARG A 329 9.76 13.57 -3.24
CA ARG A 329 9.58 13.68 -4.69
C ARG A 329 10.47 12.65 -5.39
N PRO A 330 10.17 12.27 -6.66
CA PRO A 330 10.98 11.30 -7.40
C PRO A 330 12.46 11.68 -7.54
N ASP A 331 12.75 12.98 -7.60
CA ASP A 331 14.08 13.58 -7.75
C ASP A 331 14.77 13.89 -6.41
N GLU A 332 14.11 13.73 -5.27
CA GLU A 332 14.68 13.97 -3.96
C GLU A 332 15.46 12.76 -3.44
N ASP A 333 16.70 13.00 -3.01
CA ASP A 333 17.60 11.99 -2.45
C ASP A 333 18.35 12.53 -1.22
N PRO A 334 17.63 12.84 -0.13
CA PRO A 334 18.28 13.31 1.09
C PRO A 334 19.16 12.22 1.70
N THR A 335 20.25 12.62 2.34
CA THR A 335 21.03 11.71 3.17
C THR A 335 20.22 11.27 4.39
N PRO A 336 20.56 10.12 5.02
CA PRO A 336 19.90 9.67 6.23
C PRO A 336 19.90 10.70 7.37
N ASP A 337 20.99 11.44 7.53
CA ASP A 337 21.13 12.42 8.60
C ASP A 337 20.31 13.69 8.34
N GLU A 338 20.28 14.18 7.10
CA GLU A 338 19.41 15.28 6.69
C GLU A 338 17.94 14.92 6.94
N ALA A 339 17.52 13.72 6.49
CA ALA A 339 16.14 13.30 6.67
C ALA A 339 15.77 13.15 8.15
N ARG A 340 16.63 12.57 8.98
CA ARG A 340 16.43 12.49 10.43
C ARG A 340 16.32 13.87 11.08
N GLY A 341 17.19 14.80 10.69
CA GLY A 341 17.17 16.17 11.17
C GLY A 341 15.85 16.88 10.87
N VAL A 342 15.39 16.82 9.62
CA VAL A 342 14.12 17.40 9.17
C VAL A 342 12.92 16.80 9.91
N LEU A 343 12.91 15.48 10.11
CA LEU A 343 11.84 14.79 10.83
C LEU A 343 11.86 15.13 12.33
N ALA A 344 13.04 15.21 12.96
CA ALA A 344 13.18 15.62 14.35
C ALA A 344 12.72 17.07 14.57
N ASP A 345 13.03 17.99 13.64
CA ASP A 345 12.56 19.37 13.70
C ASP A 345 11.02 19.45 13.58
N HIS A 346 10.42 18.58 12.77
CA HIS A 346 8.97 18.48 12.69
C HIS A 346 8.36 17.94 13.99
N ALA A 347 9.01 16.97 14.64
CA ALA A 347 8.61 16.44 15.94
C ALA A 347 8.61 17.51 17.05
N ARG A 348 9.63 18.38 17.07
CA ARG A 348 9.72 19.47 18.06
C ARG A 348 8.53 20.43 18.02
N LEU A 349 7.95 20.66 16.84
CA LEU A 349 6.73 21.47 16.71
C LEU A 349 5.50 20.81 17.34
N ALA A 350 5.53 19.50 17.52
CA ALA A 350 4.50 18.74 18.24
C ALA A 350 4.82 18.58 19.74
N GLY A 351 5.92 19.16 20.21
CA GLY A 351 6.39 19.02 21.60
C GLY A 351 7.12 17.72 21.86
N ILE A 352 7.68 17.08 20.84
CA ILE A 352 8.44 15.82 20.96
C ILE A 352 9.92 16.13 20.72
N ASP A 353 10.78 15.87 21.68
CA ASP A 353 12.21 15.76 21.45
C ASP A 353 12.52 14.30 21.04
N ALA A 354 13.07 14.13 19.83
CA ALA A 354 13.42 12.80 19.34
C ALA A 354 14.55 12.13 20.15
N GLY A 355 15.37 12.93 20.84
CA GLY A 355 16.42 12.46 21.76
C GLY A 355 15.86 11.83 23.05
N ASP A 356 14.66 12.21 23.46
CA ASP A 356 13.99 11.70 24.67
C ASP A 356 13.11 10.46 24.37
N ALA A 357 13.09 9.98 23.13
CA ALA A 357 12.35 8.79 22.76
C ALA A 357 12.91 7.54 23.48
N VAL A 358 12.01 6.71 24.00
CA VAL A 358 12.37 5.42 24.64
C VAL A 358 12.97 4.46 23.63
N GLU A 359 12.37 4.42 22.46
CA GLU A 359 12.78 3.62 21.32
C GLU A 359 12.65 4.45 20.05
N SER A 360 13.51 4.19 19.09
CA SER A 360 13.44 4.84 17.79
C SER A 360 13.79 3.89 16.65
N ARG A 361 13.17 4.10 15.50
CA ARG A 361 13.49 3.39 14.25
C ARG A 361 13.45 4.36 13.10
N TYR A 362 14.41 4.26 12.21
CA TYR A 362 14.46 5.05 10.99
C TYR A 362 14.40 4.16 9.75
N LEU A 363 13.53 4.49 8.81
CA LEU A 363 13.42 3.84 7.50
C LEU A 363 13.79 4.87 6.42
N HIS A 364 14.91 4.59 5.74
CA HIS A 364 15.43 5.48 4.71
C HIS A 364 14.79 5.16 3.37
N ARG A 365 14.17 6.16 2.72
CA ARG A 365 13.58 6.08 1.36
C ARG A 365 12.73 4.83 1.12
N MET A 366 11.95 4.47 2.11
CA MET A 366 11.06 3.30 2.03
C MET A 366 10.05 3.48 0.88
N VAL A 367 9.87 2.43 0.08
CA VAL A 367 8.83 2.40 -0.95
C VAL A 367 7.46 2.22 -0.28
N ALA A 368 6.64 3.26 -0.31
CA ALA A 368 5.26 3.22 0.17
C ALA A 368 4.29 2.69 -0.92
N VAL A 369 4.54 3.07 -2.18
CA VAL A 369 3.80 2.62 -3.38
C VAL A 369 4.80 2.16 -4.43
N SER A 370 4.59 0.98 -5.00
CA SER A 370 5.53 0.38 -5.96
C SER A 370 5.59 1.12 -7.29
N ALA A 371 4.46 1.61 -7.77
CA ALA A 371 4.32 2.40 -8.97
C ALA A 371 3.06 3.27 -8.85
N GLN A 372 3.20 4.57 -8.99
CA GLN A 372 2.08 5.49 -8.97
C GLN A 372 1.33 5.39 -10.31
N PRO A 373 -0.02 5.33 -10.32
CA PRO A 373 -0.77 5.40 -11.57
C PRO A 373 -0.48 6.74 -12.27
N ALA A 374 0.03 6.64 -13.48
CA ALA A 374 0.42 7.79 -14.30
C ALA A 374 -0.74 8.22 -15.21
N PRO A 375 -0.98 9.54 -15.39
CA PRO A 375 -2.04 10.04 -16.27
C PRO A 375 -1.84 9.62 -17.74
N GLU A 376 -0.60 9.53 -18.22
CA GLU A 376 -0.27 9.10 -19.59
C GLU A 376 -0.67 7.65 -19.88
N ALA A 377 -0.75 6.82 -18.81
CA ALA A 377 -1.22 5.44 -18.92
C ALA A 377 -2.73 5.29 -18.69
N GLY A 378 -3.46 6.38 -18.39
CA GLY A 378 -4.89 6.35 -18.07
C GLY A 378 -5.20 6.04 -16.61
N GLY A 379 -4.32 6.45 -15.68
CA GLY A 379 -4.50 6.37 -14.23
C GLY A 379 -4.65 4.95 -13.71
N LEU A 380 -5.62 4.71 -12.84
CA LEU A 380 -5.87 3.39 -12.25
C LEU A 380 -6.19 2.32 -13.32
N ARG A 381 -6.86 2.69 -14.40
CA ARG A 381 -7.22 1.77 -15.49
C ARG A 381 -6.03 1.37 -16.35
N GLY A 382 -4.98 2.18 -16.38
CA GLY A 382 -3.75 1.92 -17.12
C GLY A 382 -2.79 0.95 -16.44
N ARG A 383 -3.07 0.52 -15.22
CA ARG A 383 -2.27 -0.51 -14.54
C ARG A 383 -2.46 -1.86 -15.23
N PRO A 384 -1.43 -2.73 -15.21
CA PRO A 384 -1.53 -4.08 -15.75
C PRO A 384 -2.70 -4.85 -15.15
N ARG A 385 -3.40 -5.61 -15.98
CA ARG A 385 -4.41 -6.57 -15.50
C ARG A 385 -3.71 -7.77 -14.85
N VAL A 386 -4.44 -8.51 -14.05
CA VAL A 386 -3.92 -9.74 -13.43
C VAL A 386 -3.44 -10.78 -14.46
N THR A 387 -3.90 -10.70 -15.70
CA THR A 387 -3.57 -11.61 -16.80
C THR A 387 -2.43 -11.13 -17.71
N ASP A 388 -1.91 -9.93 -17.49
CA ASP A 388 -0.97 -9.27 -18.42
C ASP A 388 0.50 -9.61 -18.13
N SER A 389 0.77 -10.81 -17.57
CA SER A 389 2.15 -11.26 -17.29
C SER A 389 2.98 -11.50 -18.57
N GLY A 390 2.33 -11.69 -19.73
CA GLY A 390 2.97 -12.13 -20.96
C GLY A 390 3.39 -13.60 -20.97
N VAL A 391 3.16 -14.35 -19.88
CA VAL A 391 3.49 -15.77 -19.74
C VAL A 391 2.22 -16.56 -19.45
N GLU A 392 1.95 -17.57 -20.25
CA GLU A 392 0.79 -18.43 -20.06
C GLU A 392 0.83 -19.15 -18.69
N GLY A 393 -0.28 -19.15 -17.99
CA GLY A 393 -0.39 -19.74 -16.66
C GLY A 393 0.16 -18.89 -15.51
N VAL A 394 0.69 -17.69 -15.79
CA VAL A 394 1.19 -16.74 -14.78
C VAL A 394 0.26 -15.55 -14.64
N PHE A 395 -0.09 -15.20 -13.41
CA PHE A 395 -1.00 -14.10 -13.06
C PHE A 395 -0.30 -13.11 -12.14
N LEU A 396 -0.54 -11.83 -12.34
CA LEU A 396 0.08 -10.75 -11.58
C LEU A 396 -0.79 -10.35 -10.38
N ALA A 397 -0.15 -9.98 -9.27
CA ALA A 397 -0.80 -9.37 -8.12
C ALA A 397 0.12 -8.34 -7.44
N GLY A 398 -0.45 -7.29 -6.86
CA GLY A 398 0.30 -6.23 -6.18
C GLY A 398 -0.45 -4.90 -6.16
N ASP A 399 0.09 -3.90 -5.46
CA ASP A 399 -0.48 -2.55 -5.40
C ASP A 399 -0.42 -1.79 -6.73
N TRP A 400 0.33 -2.31 -7.69
CA TRP A 400 0.50 -1.79 -9.05
C TRP A 400 -0.32 -2.54 -10.11
N VAL A 401 -1.17 -3.49 -9.70
CA VAL A 401 -1.94 -4.39 -10.59
C VAL A 401 -3.44 -4.15 -10.43
N GLY A 402 -4.16 -4.18 -11.57
CA GLY A 402 -5.60 -4.06 -11.66
C GLY A 402 -6.13 -2.63 -11.49
N PRO A 403 -7.34 -2.34 -11.99
CA PRO A 403 -7.93 -1.00 -11.96
C PRO A 403 -8.56 -0.63 -10.63
N THR A 404 -8.72 -1.59 -9.70
CA THR A 404 -9.52 -1.43 -8.49
C THR A 404 -8.66 -1.14 -7.27
N GLY A 405 -8.96 -0.05 -6.57
CA GLY A 405 -8.29 0.34 -5.33
C GLY A 405 -6.90 0.93 -5.54
N TYR A 406 -6.27 1.29 -4.43
CA TYR A 406 -4.90 1.80 -4.37
C TYR A 406 -4.27 1.32 -3.07
N LEU A 407 -2.95 1.37 -2.89
CA LEU A 407 -2.26 0.90 -1.68
C LEU A 407 -2.63 -0.56 -1.33
N ALA A 408 -3.04 -0.78 -0.08
CA ALA A 408 -3.44 -2.09 0.43
C ALA A 408 -4.69 -2.64 -0.26
N ASP A 409 -5.64 -1.78 -0.62
CA ASP A 409 -6.85 -2.17 -1.34
C ASP A 409 -6.51 -2.81 -2.68
N ALA A 410 -5.60 -2.19 -3.45
CA ALA A 410 -5.14 -2.76 -4.71
C ALA A 410 -4.42 -4.09 -4.51
N SER A 411 -3.58 -4.20 -3.47
CA SER A 411 -2.88 -5.45 -3.15
C SER A 411 -3.86 -6.58 -2.85
N LEU A 412 -4.84 -6.34 -1.98
CA LEU A 412 -5.83 -7.34 -1.58
C LEU A 412 -6.72 -7.76 -2.75
N VAL A 413 -7.24 -6.78 -3.51
CA VAL A 413 -8.16 -7.04 -4.63
C VAL A 413 -7.42 -7.76 -5.75
N SER A 414 -6.27 -7.27 -6.20
CA SER A 414 -5.51 -7.92 -7.27
C SER A 414 -5.05 -9.33 -6.89
N GLY A 415 -4.72 -9.57 -5.62
CA GLY A 415 -4.41 -10.91 -5.12
C GLY A 415 -5.59 -11.86 -5.26
N ALA A 416 -6.76 -11.47 -4.79
CA ALA A 416 -7.97 -12.28 -4.92
C ALA A 416 -8.39 -12.48 -6.38
N GLU A 417 -8.31 -11.44 -7.23
CA GLU A 417 -8.63 -11.52 -8.67
C GLU A 417 -7.66 -12.43 -9.41
N ALA A 418 -6.35 -12.34 -9.15
CA ALA A 418 -5.33 -13.19 -9.74
C ALA A 418 -5.58 -14.68 -9.40
N ALA A 419 -5.89 -14.96 -8.14
CA ALA A 419 -6.22 -16.32 -7.71
C ALA A 419 -7.49 -16.85 -8.40
N LYS A 420 -8.55 -16.05 -8.46
CA LYS A 420 -9.80 -16.40 -9.18
C LYS A 420 -9.54 -16.67 -10.66
N ALA A 421 -8.72 -15.84 -11.32
CA ALA A 421 -8.34 -16.05 -12.72
C ALA A 421 -7.51 -17.31 -12.91
N ALA A 422 -6.54 -17.57 -12.02
CA ALA A 422 -5.74 -18.79 -12.02
C ALA A 422 -6.62 -20.04 -11.88
N VAL A 423 -7.52 -20.07 -10.90
CA VAL A 423 -8.46 -21.18 -10.66
C VAL A 423 -9.36 -21.38 -11.87
N ALA A 424 -9.99 -20.34 -12.40
CA ALA A 424 -10.86 -20.42 -13.57
C ALA A 424 -10.13 -20.95 -14.82
N SER A 425 -8.83 -20.69 -14.95
CA SER A 425 -8.02 -21.20 -16.06
C SER A 425 -7.67 -22.69 -15.90
N LEU A 426 -7.68 -23.23 -14.68
CA LEU A 426 -7.50 -24.65 -14.41
C LEU A 426 -8.72 -25.49 -14.80
N ASP A 427 -9.91 -24.89 -14.72
CA ASP A 427 -11.18 -25.56 -14.99
C ASP A 427 -11.55 -25.54 -16.48
N ARG A 428 -10.79 -24.81 -17.31
CA ARG A 428 -10.98 -24.83 -18.77
C ARG A 428 -10.34 -26.12 -19.34
N PRO A 429 -11.06 -26.87 -20.20
CA PRO A 429 -10.43 -28.00 -20.88
C PRO A 429 -9.25 -27.48 -21.72
N SER A 430 -8.10 -28.17 -21.66
CA SER A 430 -6.95 -27.90 -22.50
C SER A 430 -7.40 -27.88 -23.96
N ARG A 431 -7.19 -26.78 -24.70
CA ARG A 431 -7.35 -26.81 -26.15
C ARG A 431 -6.39 -27.85 -26.68
N SER A 432 -6.94 -28.94 -27.24
CA SER A 432 -6.14 -29.91 -27.96
C SER A 432 -5.42 -29.19 -29.10
N VAL A 433 -4.09 -29.22 -29.03
CA VAL A 433 -3.23 -28.82 -30.16
C VAL A 433 -3.53 -29.81 -31.28
N GLY A 434 -4.37 -29.45 -32.24
CA GLY A 434 -4.62 -30.28 -33.40
C GLY A 434 -6.04 -30.20 -33.95
N GLU A 435 -6.51 -29.02 -34.37
CA GLU A 435 -7.45 -28.94 -35.48
C GLU A 435 -7.06 -27.77 -36.37
N PRO A 436 -6.56 -28.00 -37.60
CA PRO A 436 -6.39 -26.93 -38.57
C PRO A 436 -7.78 -26.43 -38.95
N ALA A 437 -7.94 -25.08 -38.96
CA ALA A 437 -9.13 -24.43 -39.43
C ALA A 437 -9.43 -24.90 -40.87
N ALA A 438 -10.63 -25.46 -41.08
CA ALA A 438 -11.20 -25.78 -42.37
C ALA A 438 -11.74 -24.49 -43.03
#